data_c728989c8b5917580d1ebc29f97fe893
#
_entry.id   c728989c8b5917580d1ebc29f97fe893
#
_cell.length_a   1.000
_cell.length_b   1.000
_cell.length_c   1.000
_cell.angle_alpha   90.00
_cell.angle_beta   90.00
_cell.angle_gamma   90.00
#
_symmetry.space_group_name_H-M   'P 1'
#
loop_
_entity.id
_entity.type
_entity.pdbx_description
1 polymer ?
#
loop_
_entity_poly.entity_id
_entity_poly.type
_entity_poly.pdbx_seq_one_letter_code
_entity_poly.pdbx_strand_id
1 'polypeptide(L)'
;KYDLATIMAEIVAFLKAEQLDIPLIAAGGIFTGSDAVGFLESGAAAVQVATRFTIANECGLPAKVKQEYFKASEEDIIVNTISPTGYPMRMLKSTPAIGSGIRPNCEAYGYLLDGNGNCGYITAYNAQIVIHPDGKNLSVMDKTCLCTHMRNYNCWTCGSTTYRLKDTTHKAADGSYQLLS
;
A
#
# COMPACT_ATOMS: atom_id res chain seq x y z
N LYS A 1 -7.46 8.23 18.29
CA LYS A 1 -6.69 8.44 17.05
C LYS A 1 -5.59 9.45 17.40
N TYR A 2 -4.35 9.04 17.37
CA TYR A 2 -3.23 9.95 17.61
C TYR A 2 -3.06 10.85 16.39
N ASP A 3 -2.99 12.14 16.64
CA ASP A 3 -2.70 13.13 15.60
C ASP A 3 -1.19 13.20 15.36
N LEU A 4 -0.76 13.13 14.08
CA LEU A 4 0.66 13.11 13.73
C LEU A 4 1.38 14.39 14.16
N ALA A 5 0.71 15.54 14.09
CA ALA A 5 1.31 16.81 14.50
C ALA A 5 1.58 16.84 16.02
N THR A 6 0.65 16.35 16.82
CA THR A 6 0.81 16.23 18.29
C THR A 6 1.97 15.31 18.64
N ILE A 7 2.02 14.10 18.04
CA ILE A 7 3.12 13.15 18.28
C ILE A 7 4.46 13.78 17.91
N MET A 8 4.52 14.45 16.77
CA MET A 8 5.75 15.08 16.32
C MET A 8 6.23 16.17 17.27
N ALA A 9 5.32 17.02 17.77
CA ALA A 9 5.65 18.04 18.75
C ALA A 9 6.23 17.44 20.04
N GLU A 10 5.65 16.35 20.53
CA GLU A 10 6.14 15.60 21.69
C GLU A 10 7.55 15.03 21.45
N ILE A 11 7.78 14.45 20.27
CA ILE A 11 9.11 13.88 19.93
C ILE A 11 10.15 15.00 19.80
N VAL A 12 9.82 16.12 19.16
CA VAL A 12 10.73 17.28 19.06
C VAL A 12 11.09 17.81 20.45
N ALA A 13 10.10 17.93 21.35
CA ALA A 13 10.36 18.38 22.72
C ALA A 13 11.26 17.38 23.47
N PHE A 14 11.02 16.08 23.33
CA PHE A 14 11.85 15.03 23.92
C PHE A 14 13.30 15.10 23.42
N LEU A 15 13.50 15.13 22.11
CA LEU A 15 14.84 15.17 21.53
C LEU A 15 15.63 16.40 22.00
N LYS A 16 14.97 17.56 22.11
CA LYS A 16 15.60 18.78 22.67
C LYS A 16 15.96 18.62 24.14
N ALA A 17 15.09 18.04 24.95
CA ALA A 17 15.33 17.81 26.38
C ALA A 17 16.53 16.88 26.60
N GLU A 18 16.64 15.82 25.80
CA GLU A 18 17.71 14.84 25.87
C GLU A 18 18.98 15.25 25.09
N GLN A 19 18.98 16.45 24.49
CA GLN A 19 20.10 16.97 23.67
C GLN A 19 20.51 16.02 22.54
N LEU A 20 19.52 15.35 21.93
CA LEU A 20 19.73 14.42 20.82
C LEU A 20 19.54 15.13 19.47
N ASP A 21 20.55 15.04 18.62
CA ASP A 21 20.51 15.55 17.24
C ASP A 21 20.10 14.42 16.28
N ILE A 22 18.82 14.06 16.30
CA ILE A 22 18.25 13.03 15.44
C ILE A 22 17.26 13.67 14.48
N PRO A 23 17.47 13.57 13.14
CA PRO A 23 16.54 14.13 12.17
C PRO A 23 15.23 13.35 12.16
N LEU A 24 14.11 14.08 12.26
CA LEU A 24 12.76 13.51 12.20
C LEU A 24 12.21 13.56 10.77
N ILE A 25 11.60 12.46 10.34
CA ILE A 25 10.87 12.38 9.07
C ILE A 25 9.39 12.16 9.39
N ALA A 26 8.56 13.14 9.04
CA ALA A 26 7.11 13.00 9.22
C ALA A 26 6.51 12.15 8.09
N ALA A 27 5.78 11.09 8.44
CA ALA A 27 5.17 10.15 7.50
C ALA A 27 3.73 9.83 7.87
N GLY A 28 2.85 9.89 6.88
CA GLY A 28 1.44 9.50 7.03
C GLY A 28 0.47 10.68 6.95
N GLY A 29 -0.45 10.59 6.00
CA GLY A 29 -1.50 11.60 5.82
C GLY A 29 -1.08 12.88 5.11
N ILE A 30 0.18 13.05 4.79
CA ILE A 30 0.71 14.20 4.05
C ILE A 30 0.35 14.04 2.58
N PHE A 31 -0.41 14.98 2.05
CA PHE A 31 -0.99 14.89 0.71
C PHE A 31 -0.58 16.04 -0.21
N THR A 32 -0.47 17.24 0.32
CA THR A 32 -0.10 18.46 -0.43
C THR A 32 1.21 19.06 0.07
N GLY A 33 1.78 19.99 -0.72
CA GLY A 33 2.90 20.80 -0.25
C GLY A 33 2.55 21.63 1.00
N SER A 34 1.33 22.14 1.10
CA SER A 34 0.85 22.87 2.28
C SER A 34 0.82 21.97 3.53
N ASP A 35 0.39 20.70 3.39
CA ASP A 35 0.47 19.75 4.50
C ASP A 35 1.93 19.54 4.94
N ALA A 36 2.85 19.46 3.96
CA ALA A 36 4.29 19.26 4.22
C ALA A 36 4.93 20.43 4.96
N VAL A 37 4.61 21.68 4.57
CA VAL A 37 5.18 22.88 5.16
C VAL A 37 4.94 22.94 6.66
N GLY A 38 3.72 22.65 7.11
CA GLY A 38 3.39 22.64 8.53
C GLY A 38 4.28 21.70 9.37
N PHE A 39 4.63 20.52 8.83
CA PHE A 39 5.53 19.59 9.50
C PHE A 39 6.99 20.05 9.49
N LEU A 40 7.46 20.63 8.38
CA LEU A 40 8.81 21.16 8.27
C LEU A 40 9.01 22.35 9.24
N GLU A 41 8.05 23.26 9.29
CA GLU A 41 8.09 24.40 10.23
C GLU A 41 8.01 23.94 11.70
N SER A 42 7.36 22.81 11.97
CA SER A 42 7.29 22.22 13.31
C SER A 42 8.54 21.42 13.70
N GLY A 43 9.56 21.36 12.85
CA GLY A 43 10.85 20.76 13.15
C GLY A 43 11.11 19.40 12.51
N ALA A 44 10.31 18.95 11.54
CA ALA A 44 10.67 17.81 10.72
C ALA A 44 11.82 18.16 9.77
N ALA A 45 12.82 17.30 9.67
CA ALA A 45 13.88 17.41 8.68
C ALA A 45 13.41 17.05 7.26
N ALA A 46 12.41 16.21 7.15
CA ALA A 46 11.79 15.78 5.89
C ALA A 46 10.38 15.26 6.08
N VAL A 47 9.67 15.06 4.97
CA VAL A 47 8.34 14.43 4.92
C VAL A 47 8.34 13.27 3.93
N GLN A 48 7.53 12.24 4.23
CA GLN A 48 7.29 11.14 3.31
C GLN A 48 5.89 11.24 2.71
N VAL A 49 5.81 11.24 1.40
CA VAL A 49 4.56 11.30 0.63
C VAL A 49 4.44 10.04 -0.23
N ALA A 50 3.29 9.38 -0.22
CA ALA A 50 3.07 8.16 -0.98
C ALA A 50 1.79 8.20 -1.84
N THR A 51 0.65 8.59 -1.28
CA THR A 51 -0.67 8.43 -1.89
C THR A 51 -0.77 9.04 -3.30
N ARG A 52 -0.23 10.24 -3.52
CA ARG A 52 -0.28 10.88 -4.84
C ARG A 52 0.58 10.19 -5.89
N PHE A 53 1.69 9.58 -5.48
CA PHE A 53 2.56 8.84 -6.39
C PHE A 53 1.95 7.52 -6.85
N THR A 54 1.03 6.93 -6.05
CA THR A 54 0.34 5.70 -6.42
C THR A 54 -0.46 5.83 -7.72
N ILE A 55 -0.98 7.02 -8.02
CA ILE A 55 -1.83 7.27 -9.19
C ILE A 55 -1.14 8.10 -10.28
N ALA A 56 0.10 8.52 -10.06
CA ALA A 56 0.87 9.26 -11.05
C ALA A 56 0.97 8.50 -12.38
N ASN A 57 1.14 9.20 -13.48
CA ASN A 57 1.22 8.58 -14.81
C ASN A 57 2.38 7.58 -14.88
N GLU A 58 3.49 7.92 -14.23
CA GLU A 58 4.71 7.10 -14.16
C GLU A 58 4.57 5.87 -13.28
N CYS A 59 3.56 5.81 -12.42
CA CYS A 59 3.31 4.63 -11.60
C CYS A 59 2.82 3.47 -12.44
N GLY A 60 3.46 2.32 -12.31
CA GLY A 60 3.15 1.10 -13.07
C GLY A 60 1.82 0.43 -12.75
N LEU A 61 0.97 0.99 -11.89
CA LEU A 61 -0.38 0.45 -11.66
C LEU A 61 -1.24 0.55 -12.92
N PRO A 62 -1.98 -0.53 -13.27
CA PRO A 62 -2.91 -0.49 -14.39
C PRO A 62 -3.95 0.62 -14.24
N ALA A 63 -4.33 1.24 -15.36
CA ALA A 63 -5.32 2.32 -15.36
C ALA A 63 -6.63 1.93 -14.64
N LYS A 64 -7.10 0.69 -14.85
CA LYS A 64 -8.28 0.15 -14.15
C LYS A 64 -8.15 0.22 -12.64
N VAL A 65 -6.98 -0.11 -12.10
CA VAL A 65 -6.73 -0.07 -10.65
C VAL A 65 -6.66 1.37 -10.17
N LYS A 66 -5.99 2.27 -10.92
CA LYS A 66 -5.94 3.71 -10.58
C LYS A 66 -7.36 4.31 -10.49
N GLN A 67 -8.29 3.90 -11.36
CA GLN A 67 -9.69 4.35 -11.29
C GLN A 67 -10.37 4.00 -9.95
N GLU A 68 -10.05 2.86 -9.36
CA GLU A 68 -10.61 2.50 -8.05
C GLU A 68 -10.10 3.42 -6.94
N TYR A 69 -8.83 3.82 -7.00
CA TYR A 69 -8.29 4.82 -6.07
C TYR A 69 -8.95 6.19 -6.22
N PHE A 70 -9.23 6.62 -7.45
CA PHE A 70 -9.91 7.90 -7.71
C PHE A 70 -11.38 7.91 -7.26
N LYS A 71 -12.05 6.77 -7.34
CA LYS A 71 -13.45 6.64 -6.92
C LYS A 71 -13.61 6.61 -5.41
N ALA A 72 -12.57 6.21 -4.68
CA ALA A 72 -12.64 5.94 -3.26
C ALA A 72 -13.13 7.15 -2.45
N SER A 73 -14.08 6.92 -1.58
CA SER A 73 -14.51 7.83 -0.51
C SER A 73 -13.79 7.50 0.80
N GLU A 74 -14.01 8.27 1.84
CA GLU A 74 -13.42 8.01 3.15
C GLU A 74 -13.90 6.67 3.72
N GLU A 75 -15.17 6.32 3.50
CA GLU A 75 -15.76 5.06 3.98
C GLU A 75 -15.24 3.82 3.23
N ASP A 76 -14.61 4.01 2.07
CA ASP A 76 -13.99 2.93 1.30
C ASP A 76 -12.58 2.59 1.80
N ILE A 77 -12.03 3.39 2.71
CA ILE A 77 -10.70 3.19 3.28
C ILE A 77 -10.84 2.43 4.60
N ILE A 78 -10.56 1.16 4.57
CA ILE A 78 -10.71 0.29 5.73
C ILE A 78 -9.36 -0.26 6.21
N VAL A 79 -9.32 -0.58 7.50
CA VAL A 79 -8.22 -1.36 8.09
C VAL A 79 -8.76 -2.74 8.39
N ASN A 80 -8.11 -3.77 7.88
CA ASN A 80 -8.49 -5.15 8.12
C ASN A 80 -7.27 -6.05 8.32
N THR A 81 -7.54 -7.29 8.72
CA THR A 81 -6.51 -8.30 9.01
C THR A 81 -6.30 -9.30 7.86
N ILE A 82 -6.83 -9.02 6.67
CA ILE A 82 -6.53 -9.77 5.45
C ILE A 82 -5.12 -9.37 4.94
N SER A 83 -4.24 -9.11 5.85
CA SER A 83 -2.86 -8.78 5.55
C SER A 83 -2.05 -10.06 5.48
N PRO A 84 -1.20 -10.20 4.46
CA PRO A 84 -0.31 -11.35 4.33
C PRO A 84 0.71 -11.45 5.45
N THR A 85 0.94 -10.36 6.15
CA THR A 85 1.85 -10.31 7.30
C THR A 85 1.16 -10.64 8.63
N GLY A 86 -0.17 -10.82 8.62
CA GLY A 86 -0.97 -11.01 9.83
C GLY A 86 -1.24 -9.73 10.62
N TYR A 87 -0.64 -8.61 10.23
CA TYR A 87 -0.86 -7.31 10.86
C TYR A 87 -1.98 -6.53 10.15
N PRO A 88 -2.69 -5.65 10.87
CA PRO A 88 -3.68 -4.77 10.27
C PRO A 88 -3.08 -3.95 9.13
N MET A 89 -3.75 -3.95 7.98
CA MET A 89 -3.35 -3.20 6.79
C MET A 89 -4.49 -2.32 6.31
N ARG A 90 -4.17 -1.09 5.92
CA ARG A 90 -5.15 -0.19 5.31
C ARG A 90 -5.23 -0.48 3.82
N MET A 91 -6.46 -0.64 3.32
CA MET A 91 -6.73 -0.91 1.90
C MET A 91 -8.08 -0.38 1.47
N LEU A 92 -8.32 -0.35 0.17
CA LEU A 92 -9.63 -0.06 -0.38
C LEU A 92 -10.58 -1.24 -0.13
N LYS A 93 -11.81 -0.92 0.28
CA LYS A 93 -12.88 -1.91 0.53
C LYS A 93 -13.21 -2.74 -0.72
N SER A 94 -13.05 -2.15 -1.92
CA SER A 94 -13.30 -2.80 -3.20
C SER A 94 -12.15 -3.71 -3.68
N THR A 95 -11.07 -3.83 -2.90
CA THR A 95 -9.93 -4.69 -3.30
C THR A 95 -10.36 -6.14 -3.49
N PRO A 96 -9.94 -6.81 -4.57
CA PRO A 96 -10.28 -8.21 -4.83
C PRO A 96 -9.82 -9.17 -3.73
N ALA A 97 -8.82 -8.79 -2.94
CA ALA A 97 -8.36 -9.59 -1.80
C ALA A 97 -9.46 -9.80 -0.74
N ILE A 98 -10.38 -8.83 -0.60
CA ILE A 98 -11.52 -8.94 0.31
C ILE A 98 -12.61 -9.77 -0.38
N GLY A 99 -13.10 -10.81 0.28
CA GLY A 99 -14.15 -11.67 -0.26
C GLY A 99 -13.66 -12.78 -1.20
N SER A 100 -12.38 -12.81 -1.56
CA SER A 100 -11.81 -13.90 -2.36
C SER A 100 -11.74 -15.24 -1.60
N GLY A 101 -11.92 -15.22 -0.28
CA GLY A 101 -11.66 -16.37 0.58
C GLY A 101 -10.19 -16.72 0.73
N ILE A 102 -9.34 -16.07 -0.03
CA ILE A 102 -7.89 -16.26 -0.03
C ILE A 102 -7.28 -15.23 0.94
N ARG A 103 -6.48 -15.71 1.87
CA ARG A 103 -5.65 -14.86 2.73
C ARG A 103 -4.25 -14.82 2.13
N PRO A 104 -3.85 -13.71 1.47
CA PRO A 104 -2.49 -13.60 0.97
C PRO A 104 -1.49 -13.78 2.11
N ASN A 105 -0.57 -14.70 1.93
CA ASN A 105 0.45 -15.04 2.90
C ASN A 105 1.78 -15.24 2.20
N CYS A 106 2.88 -14.95 2.86
CA CYS A 106 4.20 -15.30 2.35
C CYS A 106 4.56 -16.70 2.88
N GLU A 107 4.25 -17.74 2.12
CA GLU A 107 4.64 -19.11 2.45
C GLU A 107 6.15 -19.37 2.24
N ALA A 108 6.82 -18.43 1.57
CA ALA A 108 8.27 -18.47 1.37
C ALA A 108 9.05 -17.87 2.55
N TYR A 109 8.45 -17.80 3.70
CA TYR A 109 9.09 -17.24 4.89
C TYR A 109 10.41 -17.96 5.20
N GLY A 110 11.52 -17.24 5.07
CA GLY A 110 12.87 -17.81 5.23
C GLY A 110 13.55 -18.23 3.93
N TYR A 111 12.89 -18.19 2.79
CA TYR A 111 13.58 -18.33 1.50
C TYR A 111 14.22 -17.00 1.10
N LEU A 112 15.48 -17.05 0.76
CA LEU A 112 16.19 -15.92 0.17
C LEU A 112 15.89 -15.87 -1.32
N LEU A 113 15.80 -14.64 -1.87
CA LEU A 113 15.80 -14.45 -3.30
C LEU A 113 17.16 -14.86 -3.88
N ASP A 114 17.17 -15.47 -5.05
CA ASP A 114 18.42 -15.73 -5.78
C ASP A 114 19.03 -14.42 -6.33
N GLY A 115 20.22 -14.52 -6.94
CA GLY A 115 20.90 -13.37 -7.51
C GLY A 115 20.14 -12.65 -8.63
N ASN A 116 19.09 -13.25 -9.17
CA ASN A 116 18.17 -12.68 -10.16
C ASN A 116 16.86 -12.17 -9.54
N GLY A 117 16.72 -12.22 -8.22
CA GLY A 117 15.53 -11.80 -7.50
C GLY A 117 14.37 -12.81 -7.57
N ASN A 118 14.60 -14.07 -7.93
CA ASN A 118 13.57 -15.09 -7.95
C ASN A 118 13.40 -15.74 -6.58
N CYS A 119 12.16 -16.05 -6.25
CA CYS A 119 11.82 -16.78 -5.04
C CYS A 119 12.00 -18.28 -5.25
N GLY A 120 12.87 -18.92 -4.48
CA GLY A 120 13.10 -20.37 -4.55
C GLY A 120 11.82 -21.18 -4.27
N TYR A 121 10.95 -20.69 -3.40
CA TYR A 121 9.64 -21.31 -3.15
C TYR A 121 8.77 -21.34 -4.42
N ILE A 122 8.65 -20.21 -5.12
CA ILE A 122 7.88 -20.14 -6.38
C ILE A 122 8.51 -21.03 -7.45
N THR A 123 9.84 -21.04 -7.55
CA THR A 123 10.56 -21.89 -8.51
C THR A 123 10.31 -23.36 -8.22
N ALA A 124 10.45 -23.79 -6.97
CA ALA A 124 10.18 -25.17 -6.55
C ALA A 124 8.71 -25.55 -6.74
N TYR A 125 7.79 -24.64 -6.42
CA TYR A 125 6.35 -24.86 -6.60
C TYR A 125 5.98 -25.02 -8.08
N ASN A 126 6.52 -24.18 -8.95
CA ASN A 126 6.28 -24.28 -10.40
C ASN A 126 6.92 -25.54 -11.02
N ALA A 127 8.06 -25.99 -10.49
CA ALA A 127 8.72 -27.22 -10.94
C ALA A 127 7.98 -28.47 -10.41
N GLN A 128 7.46 -28.42 -9.21
CA GLN A 128 6.59 -29.43 -8.64
C GLN A 128 5.14 -29.05 -8.95
N ILE A 129 4.69 -29.30 -10.17
CA ILE A 129 3.25 -29.32 -10.46
C ILE A 129 2.69 -30.43 -9.57
N VAL A 130 2.21 -30.02 -8.40
CA VAL A 130 1.56 -30.94 -7.46
C VAL A 130 0.28 -31.39 -8.12
N ILE A 131 0.31 -32.58 -8.68
CA ILE A 131 -0.90 -33.26 -9.11
C ILE A 131 -1.67 -33.53 -7.83
N HIS A 132 -2.75 -32.79 -7.64
CA HIS A 132 -3.65 -33.04 -6.52
C HIS A 132 -4.20 -34.48 -6.64
N PRO A 133 -4.47 -35.19 -5.55
CA PRO A 133 -5.00 -36.56 -5.59
C PRO A 133 -6.26 -36.72 -6.46
N ASP A 134 -7.00 -35.62 -6.68
CA ASP A 134 -8.19 -35.55 -7.55
C ASP A 134 -7.86 -35.18 -9.02
N GLY A 135 -6.58 -35.15 -9.40
CA GLY A 135 -6.12 -34.84 -10.76
C GLY A 135 -6.12 -33.38 -11.15
N LYS A 136 -6.39 -32.46 -10.20
CA LYS A 136 -6.36 -31.02 -10.44
C LYS A 136 -4.96 -30.46 -10.21
N ASN A 137 -4.44 -29.72 -11.18
CA ASN A 137 -3.26 -28.91 -10.99
C ASN A 137 -3.61 -27.66 -10.19
N LEU A 138 -3.03 -27.50 -9.01
CA LEU A 138 -3.13 -26.26 -8.26
C LEU A 138 -2.19 -25.21 -8.87
N SER A 139 -2.74 -24.09 -9.30
CA SER A 139 -1.93 -22.96 -9.74
C SER A 139 -1.33 -22.23 -8.55
N VAL A 140 -0.30 -21.39 -8.80
CA VAL A 140 0.21 -20.48 -7.77
C VAL A 140 -0.88 -19.53 -7.24
N MET A 141 -1.92 -19.29 -8.05
CA MET A 141 -3.07 -18.46 -7.67
C MET A 141 -3.98 -19.14 -6.64
N ASP A 142 -4.02 -20.45 -6.62
CA ASP A 142 -4.79 -21.21 -5.63
C ASP A 142 -4.07 -21.28 -4.28
N LYS A 143 -2.79 -20.92 -4.28
CA LYS A 143 -2.02 -20.70 -3.06
C LYS A 143 -2.03 -19.23 -2.66
N THR A 144 -1.96 -18.97 -1.39
CA THR A 144 -2.02 -17.64 -0.80
C THR A 144 -0.69 -16.88 -0.90
N CYS A 145 0.01 -16.99 -2.04
CA CYS A 145 1.29 -16.33 -2.24
C CYS A 145 1.11 -14.81 -2.40
N LEU A 146 1.62 -14.05 -1.43
CA LEU A 146 1.57 -12.59 -1.42
C LEU A 146 2.13 -11.97 -2.70
N CYS A 147 3.34 -12.38 -3.12
CA CYS A 147 3.98 -11.79 -4.29
C CYS A 147 3.15 -11.98 -5.55
N THR A 148 2.47 -13.13 -5.70
CA THR A 148 1.57 -13.38 -6.81
C THR A 148 0.35 -12.48 -6.76
N HIS A 149 -0.26 -12.32 -5.58
CA HIS A 149 -1.39 -11.41 -5.41
C HIS A 149 -1.02 -9.95 -5.66
N MET A 150 0.14 -9.52 -5.18
CA MET A 150 0.65 -8.16 -5.45
C MET A 150 0.95 -7.95 -6.93
N ARG A 151 1.58 -8.93 -7.60
CA ARG A 151 1.87 -8.88 -9.04
C ARG A 151 0.60 -8.79 -9.87
N ASN A 152 -0.47 -9.44 -9.46
CA ASN A 152 -1.76 -9.41 -10.13
C ASN A 152 -2.65 -8.23 -9.68
N TYR A 153 -2.10 -7.31 -8.90
CA TYR A 153 -2.81 -6.12 -8.40
C TYR A 153 -4.13 -6.45 -7.68
N ASN A 154 -4.17 -7.53 -6.93
CA ASN A 154 -5.37 -7.94 -6.20
C ASN A 154 -5.46 -7.37 -4.80
N CYS A 155 -4.38 -6.79 -4.28
CA CYS A 155 -4.31 -6.21 -2.94
C CYS A 155 -4.06 -4.70 -3.05
N TRP A 156 -5.10 -3.91 -2.86
CA TRP A 156 -5.05 -2.45 -3.06
C TRP A 156 -4.85 -1.73 -1.73
N THR A 157 -3.61 -1.73 -1.28
CA THR A 157 -3.21 -1.00 -0.08
C THR A 157 -3.22 0.50 -0.33
N CYS A 158 -3.57 1.29 0.68
CA CYS A 158 -3.73 2.73 0.50
C CYS A 158 -3.37 3.53 1.76
N GLY A 159 -3.19 4.84 1.59
CA GLY A 159 -3.04 5.79 2.67
C GLY A 159 -4.39 6.24 3.26
N SER A 160 -4.37 6.83 4.44
CA SER A 160 -5.57 7.39 5.09
C SER A 160 -6.19 8.55 4.30
N THR A 161 -5.40 9.22 3.47
CA THR A 161 -5.81 10.38 2.66
C THR A 161 -6.16 10.03 1.22
N THR A 162 -6.31 8.75 0.90
CA THR A 162 -6.60 8.30 -0.47
C THR A 162 -7.89 8.90 -1.04
N TYR A 163 -8.91 9.11 -0.19
CA TYR A 163 -10.15 9.78 -0.60
C TYR A 163 -9.95 11.20 -1.16
N ARG A 164 -8.85 11.87 -0.80
CA ARG A 164 -8.49 13.20 -1.33
C ARG A 164 -8.01 13.17 -2.77
N LEU A 165 -7.75 11.99 -3.34
CA LEU A 165 -7.34 11.88 -4.75
C LEU A 165 -8.38 12.43 -5.71
N LYS A 166 -9.66 12.44 -5.32
CA LYS A 166 -10.74 13.10 -6.07
C LYS A 166 -10.44 14.57 -6.34
N ASP A 167 -9.80 15.24 -5.38
CA ASP A 167 -9.50 16.68 -5.47
C ASP A 167 -8.41 16.97 -6.52
N THR A 168 -7.73 15.95 -7.00
CA THR A 168 -6.67 16.01 -8.00
C THR A 168 -7.13 15.56 -9.40
N THR A 169 -8.42 15.30 -9.56
CA THR A 169 -8.99 14.74 -10.78
C THR A 169 -10.22 15.52 -11.24
N HIS A 170 -10.56 15.37 -12.50
CA HIS A 170 -11.88 15.68 -13.04
C HIS A 170 -12.51 14.41 -13.64
N LYS A 171 -13.82 14.38 -13.69
CA LYS A 171 -14.57 13.27 -14.29
C LYS A 171 -14.80 13.55 -15.77
N ALA A 172 -14.29 12.69 -16.64
CA ALA A 172 -14.50 12.77 -18.07
C ALA A 172 -15.93 12.34 -18.48
N ALA A 173 -16.32 12.63 -19.71
CA ALA A 173 -17.66 12.31 -20.23
C ALA A 173 -17.98 10.81 -20.24
N ASP A 174 -16.97 9.94 -20.36
CA ASP A 174 -17.10 8.48 -20.26
C ASP A 174 -17.20 7.96 -18.82
N GLY A 175 -17.17 8.87 -17.84
CA GLY A 175 -17.24 8.56 -16.43
C GLY A 175 -15.90 8.18 -15.78
N SER A 176 -14.81 8.13 -16.55
CA SER A 176 -13.46 7.92 -16.01
C SER A 176 -12.95 9.15 -15.27
N TYR A 177 -11.97 8.94 -14.38
CA TYR A 177 -11.27 10.02 -13.69
C TYR A 177 -9.94 10.28 -14.37
N GLN A 178 -9.65 11.56 -14.64
CA GLN A 178 -8.40 12.01 -15.23
C GLN A 178 -7.73 13.01 -14.28
N LEU A 179 -6.40 12.97 -14.22
CA LEU A 179 -5.64 13.93 -13.43
C LEU A 179 -5.85 15.35 -13.97
N LEU A 180 -5.96 16.29 -13.05
CA LEU A 180 -5.89 17.71 -13.40
C LEU A 180 -4.47 18.00 -13.91
N SER A 181 -4.38 18.65 -15.06
CA SER A 181 -3.12 19.09 -15.68
C SER A 181 -2.47 20.24 -14.89
#